data_35a57b96806a89d08a271eb28052a66b
#
_entry.id   35a57b96806a89d08a271eb28052a66b
#
_cell.length_a   1.000
_cell.length_b   1.000
_cell.length_c   1.000
_cell.angle_alpha   90.00
_cell.angle_beta   90.00
_cell.angle_gamma   90.00
#
_symmetry.space_group_name_H-M   'P 1'
#
loop_
_entity.id
_entity.type
_entity.pdbx_description
1 polymer ?
#
loop_
_entity_poly.entity_id
_entity_poly.type
_entity_poly.pdbx_seq_one_letter_code
_entity_poly.pdbx_strand_id
1 'polypeptide(L)'
;ISVYAKGFNHLAKIESEDTALIIFKFKGNKTGIMEATTAMRPFNVEGSFSLMGSKGSAKVGGFALNEMTYSHLNIKINKKRYKTNPNNVYGYGHIEFYKHVINSINKDLKSEFECREAFKTVKLINAIYKSMETNREVFLNKNIISKNLGN
;
A
#
# COMPACT_ATOMS: atom_id res chain seq x y z
N ILE A 1 7.86 14.90 -2.63
CA ILE A 1 6.83 14.02 -2.05
C ILE A 1 6.71 14.36 -0.58
N SER A 2 5.49 14.47 -0.07
CA SER A 2 5.20 14.67 1.35
C SER A 2 3.97 13.86 1.76
N VAL A 3 3.82 13.67 3.06
CA VAL A 3 2.69 12.98 3.66
C VAL A 3 2.14 13.78 4.84
N TYR A 4 0.83 13.70 5.03
CA TYR A 4 0.15 14.09 6.25
C TYR A 4 -0.71 12.92 6.71
N ALA A 5 -0.60 12.53 7.97
CA ALA A 5 -1.26 11.35 8.49
C ALA A 5 -1.84 11.56 9.89
N LYS A 6 -2.93 10.83 10.15
CA LYS A 6 -3.56 10.67 11.46
C LYS A 6 -3.75 9.20 11.75
N GLY A 7 -3.37 8.78 12.93
CA GLY A 7 -3.65 7.47 13.49
C GLY A 7 -4.71 7.55 14.57
N PHE A 8 -5.53 6.53 14.65
CA PHE A 8 -6.61 6.39 15.63
C PHE A 8 -6.61 4.97 16.20
N ASN A 9 -7.03 4.85 17.43
CA ASN A 9 -7.29 3.55 18.07
C ASN A 9 -8.76 3.53 18.49
N HIS A 10 -9.58 2.80 17.72
CA HIS A 10 -11.02 2.78 17.91
C HIS A 10 -11.52 1.53 18.65
N LEU A 11 -11.01 0.39 18.29
CA LEU A 11 -11.52 -0.91 18.77
C LEU A 11 -10.44 -1.80 19.36
N ALA A 12 -9.24 -1.78 18.79
CA ALA A 12 -8.17 -2.68 19.22
C ALA A 12 -7.50 -2.15 20.48
N LYS A 13 -7.28 -3.03 21.47
CA LYS A 13 -6.45 -2.70 22.64
C LYS A 13 -5.00 -3.01 22.34
N ILE A 14 -4.40 -2.20 21.46
CA ILE A 14 -3.01 -2.32 21.00
C ILE A 14 -2.27 -0.99 21.20
N GLU A 15 -0.98 -1.03 21.24
CA GLU A 15 -0.13 0.15 21.47
C GLU A 15 -0.04 1.07 20.26
N SER A 16 -0.26 0.54 19.05
CA SER A 16 -0.29 1.31 17.81
C SER A 16 -1.73 1.68 17.40
N GLU A 17 -1.87 2.39 16.29
CA GLU A 17 -3.14 2.68 15.67
C GLU A 17 -3.80 1.41 15.09
N ASP A 18 -5.11 1.32 15.16
CA ASP A 18 -5.90 0.34 14.40
C ASP A 18 -6.48 0.92 13.11
N THR A 19 -6.43 2.24 12.97
CA THR A 19 -6.91 2.96 11.79
C THR A 19 -5.99 4.13 11.48
N ALA A 20 -5.56 4.24 10.23
CA ALA A 20 -4.73 5.33 9.73
C ALA A 20 -5.36 6.00 8.51
N LEU A 21 -5.38 7.33 8.51
CA LEU A 21 -5.77 8.16 7.37
C LEU A 21 -4.56 8.95 6.89
N ILE A 22 -4.21 8.80 5.62
CA ILE A 22 -2.98 9.36 5.06
C ILE A 22 -3.30 10.13 3.78
N ILE A 23 -2.78 11.34 3.67
CA ILE A 23 -2.80 12.17 2.46
C ILE A 23 -1.39 12.23 1.90
N PHE A 24 -1.25 11.93 0.62
CA PHE A 24 0.01 12.01 -0.13
C PHE A 24 0.00 13.19 -1.09
N LYS A 25 1.13 13.87 -1.18
CA LYS A 25 1.39 14.89 -2.19
C LYS A 25 2.61 14.48 -3.00
N PHE A 26 2.41 14.27 -4.29
CA PHE A 26 3.46 13.86 -5.23
C PHE A 26 3.95 15.05 -6.05
N LYS A 27 5.03 14.86 -6.79
CA LYS A 27 5.49 15.85 -7.79
C LYS A 27 4.43 16.06 -8.87
N GLY A 28 4.33 17.27 -9.39
CA GLY A 28 3.41 17.61 -10.48
C GLY A 28 1.94 17.68 -10.06
N ASN A 29 1.66 18.20 -8.85
CA ASN A 29 0.31 18.39 -8.30
C ASN A 29 -0.56 17.11 -8.25
N LYS A 30 0.07 15.95 -8.17
CA LYS A 30 -0.65 14.68 -7.96
C LYS A 30 -0.85 14.47 -6.48
N THR A 31 -2.04 13.98 -6.13
CA THR A 31 -2.41 13.68 -4.74
C THR A 31 -2.92 12.26 -4.62
N GLY A 32 -2.86 11.72 -3.42
CA GLY A 32 -3.45 10.43 -3.08
C GLY A 32 -3.96 10.44 -1.66
N ILE A 33 -4.91 9.56 -1.40
CA ILE A 33 -5.45 9.30 -0.06
C ILE A 33 -5.36 7.81 0.18
N MET A 34 -4.97 7.42 1.38
CA MET A 34 -5.01 6.04 1.84
C MET A 34 -5.73 5.98 3.18
N GLU A 35 -6.63 5.05 3.28
CA GLU A 35 -7.21 4.57 4.53
C GLU A 35 -6.72 3.14 4.76
N ALA A 36 -6.24 2.87 5.97
CA ALA A 36 -5.84 1.54 6.39
C ALA A 36 -6.43 1.28 7.77
N THR A 37 -7.18 0.19 7.91
CA THR A 37 -7.82 -0.16 9.18
C THR A 37 -7.81 -1.66 9.43
N THR A 38 -7.56 -2.04 10.68
CA THR A 38 -7.77 -3.39 11.22
C THR A 38 -9.01 -3.43 12.13
N ALA A 39 -9.74 -2.31 12.23
CA ALA A 39 -10.93 -2.16 13.08
C ALA A 39 -12.23 -2.61 12.40
N MET A 40 -12.18 -3.06 11.14
CA MET A 40 -13.38 -3.52 10.42
C MET A 40 -13.97 -4.78 11.04
N ARG A 41 -15.29 -4.80 11.23
CA ARG A 41 -16.05 -5.92 11.82
C ARG A 41 -17.32 -6.18 11.01
N PRO A 42 -17.86 -7.41 10.99
CA PRO A 42 -17.32 -8.63 11.62
C PRO A 42 -16.17 -9.27 10.84
N PHE A 43 -15.96 -8.91 9.56
CA PHE A 43 -14.95 -9.49 8.66
C PHE A 43 -14.22 -8.39 7.91
N ASN A 44 -13.07 -8.75 7.34
CA ASN A 44 -12.42 -7.93 6.30
C ASN A 44 -13.31 -7.92 5.05
N VAL A 45 -13.52 -6.75 4.46
CA VAL A 45 -14.44 -6.59 3.33
C VAL A 45 -13.71 -6.29 2.03
N GLU A 46 -12.78 -5.36 2.03
CA GLU A 46 -12.17 -4.85 0.81
C GLU A 46 -10.73 -4.41 1.02
N GLY A 47 -9.86 -4.77 0.06
CA GLY A 47 -8.68 -4.01 -0.25
C GLY A 47 -8.86 -3.40 -1.64
N SER A 48 -8.68 -2.09 -1.81
CA SER A 48 -8.84 -1.45 -3.12
C SER A 48 -7.79 -0.40 -3.41
N PHE A 49 -7.53 -0.20 -4.69
CA PHE A 49 -6.65 0.82 -5.21
C PHE A 49 -7.26 1.42 -6.48
N SER A 50 -7.41 2.74 -6.50
CA SER A 50 -7.95 3.48 -7.64
C SER A 50 -6.93 4.45 -8.19
N LEU A 51 -6.84 4.53 -9.51
CA LEU A 51 -6.09 5.55 -10.24
C LEU A 51 -7.05 6.39 -11.06
N MET A 52 -6.89 7.70 -10.98
CA MET A 52 -7.62 8.67 -11.79
C MET A 52 -6.62 9.61 -12.45
N GLY A 53 -6.67 9.72 -13.77
CA GLY A 53 -5.77 10.56 -14.53
C GLY A 53 -6.40 11.08 -15.81
N SER A 54 -5.74 12.03 -16.45
CA SER A 54 -6.21 12.65 -17.70
C SER A 54 -6.35 11.67 -18.88
N LYS A 55 -5.67 10.53 -18.82
CA LYS A 55 -5.71 9.48 -19.87
C LYS A 55 -6.61 8.30 -19.54
N GLY A 56 -7.34 8.37 -18.44
CA GLY A 56 -8.25 7.31 -18.02
C GLY A 56 -8.21 7.03 -16.53
N SER A 57 -9.00 6.05 -16.11
CA SER A 57 -9.11 5.62 -14.72
C SER A 57 -9.21 4.11 -14.62
N ALA A 58 -8.78 3.57 -13.49
CA ALA A 58 -8.90 2.15 -13.19
C ALA A 58 -9.03 1.92 -11.69
N LYS A 59 -9.73 0.86 -11.30
CA LYS A 59 -9.83 0.39 -9.91
C LYS A 59 -9.57 -1.12 -9.85
N VAL A 60 -8.67 -1.49 -8.97
CA VAL A 60 -8.52 -2.85 -8.47
C VAL A 60 -9.15 -2.90 -7.09
N GLY A 61 -9.93 -3.91 -6.82
CA GLY A 61 -10.64 -4.10 -5.56
C GLY A 61 -10.75 -5.58 -5.20
N GLY A 62 -11.80 -5.93 -4.48
CA GLY A 62 -12.05 -7.27 -3.99
C GLY A 62 -11.43 -7.52 -2.62
N PHE A 63 -11.61 -8.73 -2.11
CA PHE A 63 -11.18 -9.10 -0.76
C PHE A 63 -9.67 -8.97 -0.52
N ALA A 64 -8.85 -9.17 -1.55
CA ALA A 64 -7.39 -9.17 -1.46
C ALA A 64 -6.72 -8.42 -2.65
N LEU A 65 -7.30 -7.31 -3.12
CA LEU A 65 -6.84 -6.61 -4.33
C LEU A 65 -6.80 -7.52 -5.57
N ASN A 66 -7.73 -8.46 -5.66
CA ASN A 66 -7.72 -9.56 -6.61
C ASN A 66 -8.73 -9.39 -7.76
N GLU A 67 -9.43 -8.27 -7.81
CA GLU A 67 -10.46 -8.03 -8.83
C GLU A 67 -10.26 -6.68 -9.53
N MET A 68 -10.19 -6.69 -10.87
CA MET A 68 -10.29 -5.48 -11.68
C MET A 68 -11.73 -5.01 -11.73
N THR A 69 -12.09 -4.07 -10.87
CA THR A 69 -13.46 -3.55 -10.74
C THR A 69 -13.88 -2.79 -12.00
N TYR A 70 -13.04 -1.86 -12.45
CA TYR A 70 -13.21 -1.18 -13.73
C TYR A 70 -11.86 -0.77 -14.32
N SER A 71 -11.87 -0.58 -15.65
CA SER A 71 -10.77 0.04 -16.39
C SER A 71 -11.33 0.83 -17.56
N HIS A 72 -11.03 2.11 -17.59
CA HIS A 72 -11.28 3.05 -18.69
C HIS A 72 -9.94 3.51 -19.28
N LEU A 73 -8.98 2.60 -19.33
CA LEU A 73 -7.70 2.79 -19.99
C LEU A 73 -7.79 2.32 -21.43
N ASN A 74 -7.05 2.95 -22.33
CA ASN A 74 -6.98 2.51 -23.74
C ASN A 74 -6.10 1.26 -23.92
N ILE A 75 -6.33 0.24 -23.07
CA ILE A 75 -5.67 -1.06 -23.11
C ILE A 75 -6.70 -2.16 -22.90
N LYS A 76 -6.55 -3.27 -23.63
CA LYS A 76 -7.41 -4.45 -23.43
C LYS A 76 -6.94 -5.23 -22.19
N ILE A 77 -7.78 -5.28 -21.16
CA ILE A 77 -7.53 -6.05 -19.95
C ILE A 77 -8.51 -7.23 -19.91
N ASN A 78 -7.99 -8.43 -19.79
CA ASN A 78 -8.81 -9.62 -19.56
C ASN A 78 -9.25 -9.67 -18.08
N LYS A 79 -10.42 -9.13 -17.77
CA LYS A 79 -10.95 -9.05 -16.39
C LYS A 79 -11.09 -10.42 -15.73
N LYS A 80 -11.39 -11.50 -16.48
CA LYS A 80 -11.55 -12.84 -15.92
C LYS A 80 -10.25 -13.42 -15.36
N ARG A 81 -9.11 -13.08 -15.97
CA ARG A 81 -7.79 -13.55 -15.53
C ARG A 81 -7.41 -13.06 -14.14
N TYR A 82 -7.93 -11.91 -13.71
CA TYR A 82 -7.56 -11.23 -12.48
C TYR A 82 -8.58 -11.39 -11.36
N LYS A 83 -9.68 -12.11 -11.61
CA LYS A 83 -10.68 -12.44 -10.61
C LYS A 83 -10.42 -13.82 -10.03
N THR A 84 -9.60 -13.88 -9.01
CA THR A 84 -9.34 -15.09 -8.22
C THR A 84 -9.80 -14.84 -6.79
N ASN A 85 -10.43 -15.82 -6.16
CA ASN A 85 -10.87 -15.71 -4.78
C ASN A 85 -9.88 -16.44 -3.87
N PRO A 86 -8.98 -15.71 -3.19
CA PRO A 86 -8.06 -16.31 -2.24
C PRO A 86 -8.81 -16.69 -0.95
N ASN A 87 -8.26 -17.68 -0.22
CA ASN A 87 -8.83 -18.13 1.06
C ASN A 87 -8.65 -17.12 2.20
N ASN A 88 -7.80 -16.12 2.02
CA ASN A 88 -7.53 -15.08 3.00
C ASN A 88 -7.10 -13.77 2.32
N VAL A 89 -7.01 -12.68 3.10
CA VAL A 89 -6.66 -11.33 2.62
C VAL A 89 -5.26 -11.20 2.02
N TYR A 90 -4.37 -12.15 2.27
CA TYR A 90 -3.00 -12.11 1.74
C TYR A 90 -2.92 -12.55 0.27
N GLY A 91 -3.96 -13.20 -0.26
CA GLY A 91 -4.02 -13.62 -1.65
C GLY A 91 -2.92 -14.62 -2.03
N TYR A 92 -2.52 -14.59 -3.30
CA TYR A 92 -1.49 -15.49 -3.85
C TYR A 92 -0.13 -14.81 -4.06
N GLY A 93 -0.02 -13.52 -3.73
CA GLY A 93 1.17 -12.72 -4.02
C GLY A 93 2.46 -13.25 -3.37
N HIS A 94 2.37 -13.77 -2.15
CA HIS A 94 3.53 -14.32 -1.44
C HIS A 94 4.13 -15.54 -2.16
N ILE A 95 3.30 -16.42 -2.72
CA ILE A 95 3.76 -17.62 -3.45
C ILE A 95 4.55 -17.19 -4.68
N GLU A 96 4.03 -16.25 -5.45
CA GLU A 96 4.70 -15.75 -6.65
C GLU A 96 5.98 -14.98 -6.32
N PHE A 97 5.99 -14.23 -5.22
CA PHE A 97 7.19 -13.57 -4.71
C PHE A 97 8.30 -14.58 -4.40
N TYR A 98 8.00 -15.65 -3.63
CA TYR A 98 9.00 -16.66 -3.30
C TYR A 98 9.50 -17.42 -4.55
N LYS A 99 8.61 -17.76 -5.48
CA LYS A 99 9.01 -18.36 -6.77
C LYS A 99 9.99 -17.47 -7.53
N HIS A 100 9.70 -16.17 -7.60
CA HIS A 100 10.57 -15.20 -8.24
C HIS A 100 11.95 -15.13 -7.58
N VAL A 101 11.99 -15.02 -6.24
CA VAL A 101 13.25 -14.97 -5.48
C VAL A 101 14.09 -16.24 -5.71
N ILE A 102 13.50 -17.41 -5.57
CA ILE A 102 14.17 -18.70 -5.78
C ILE A 102 14.71 -18.81 -7.22
N ASN A 103 13.90 -18.44 -8.22
CA ASN A 103 14.33 -18.46 -9.61
C ASN A 103 15.48 -17.48 -9.88
N SER A 104 15.46 -16.29 -9.26
CA SER A 104 16.53 -15.32 -9.40
C SER A 104 17.84 -15.82 -8.81
N ILE A 105 17.80 -16.47 -7.64
CA ILE A 105 18.98 -17.07 -7.01
C ILE A 105 19.54 -18.21 -7.88
N ASN A 106 18.68 -19.13 -8.30
CA ASN A 106 19.12 -20.31 -9.07
C ASN A 106 19.71 -19.97 -10.44
N LYS A 107 19.29 -18.87 -11.03
CA LYS A 107 19.74 -18.43 -12.36
C LYS A 107 20.73 -17.27 -12.34
N ASP A 108 21.17 -16.85 -11.15
CA ASP A 108 22.03 -15.67 -10.96
C ASP A 108 21.47 -14.42 -11.66
N LEU A 109 20.14 -14.23 -11.55
CA LEU A 109 19.46 -13.09 -12.15
C LEU A 109 19.27 -11.98 -11.11
N LYS A 110 19.32 -10.74 -11.58
CA LYS A 110 18.96 -9.61 -10.77
C LYS A 110 17.48 -9.71 -10.36
N SER A 111 17.20 -9.65 -9.06
CA SER A 111 15.82 -9.63 -8.55
C SER A 111 15.17 -8.28 -8.80
N GLU A 112 13.87 -8.29 -9.15
CA GLU A 112 13.06 -7.08 -9.19
C GLU A 112 12.76 -6.55 -7.77
N PHE A 113 12.91 -7.40 -6.74
CA PHE A 113 12.68 -7.07 -5.33
C PHE A 113 13.99 -6.77 -4.60
N GLU A 114 14.61 -5.64 -4.94
CA GLU A 114 15.84 -5.21 -4.28
C GLU A 114 15.54 -4.53 -2.94
N CYS A 115 16.44 -4.72 -1.96
CA CYS A 115 16.37 -4.04 -0.65
C CYS A 115 16.29 -2.51 -0.79
N ARG A 116 16.90 -1.95 -1.84
CA ARG A 116 16.83 -0.51 -2.12
C ARG A 116 15.41 -0.03 -2.42
N GLU A 117 14.62 -0.84 -3.11
CA GLU A 117 13.21 -0.52 -3.37
C GLU A 117 12.37 -0.69 -2.11
N ALA A 118 12.59 -1.76 -1.34
CA ALA A 118 11.94 -1.96 -0.04
C ALA A 118 12.25 -0.81 0.95
N PHE A 119 13.46 -0.27 0.92
CA PHE A 119 13.85 0.86 1.76
C PHE A 119 13.01 2.12 1.50
N LYS A 120 12.54 2.35 0.27
CA LYS A 120 11.64 3.46 -0.04
C LYS A 120 10.31 3.34 0.72
N THR A 121 9.79 2.13 0.83
CA THR A 121 8.56 1.85 1.61
C THR A 121 8.80 2.07 3.09
N VAL A 122 9.90 1.58 3.64
CA VAL A 122 10.26 1.80 5.06
C VAL A 122 10.41 3.29 5.36
N LYS A 123 11.06 4.05 4.47
CA LYS A 123 11.17 5.50 4.59
C LYS A 123 9.81 6.21 4.57
N LEU A 124 8.89 5.74 3.72
CA LEU A 124 7.53 6.27 3.66
C LEU A 124 6.78 6.00 4.98
N ILE A 125 6.86 4.77 5.50
CA ILE A 125 6.24 4.41 6.79
C ILE A 125 6.78 5.28 7.91
N ASN A 126 8.10 5.48 8.00
CA ASN A 126 8.69 6.41 8.98
C ASN A 126 8.14 7.84 8.84
N ALA A 127 7.94 8.33 7.63
CA ALA A 127 7.36 9.65 7.39
C ALA A 127 5.89 9.74 7.84
N ILE A 128 5.12 8.68 7.62
CA ILE A 128 3.72 8.57 8.07
C ILE A 128 3.65 8.65 9.60
N TYR A 129 4.41 7.79 10.30
CA TYR A 129 4.45 7.83 11.76
C TYR A 129 4.98 9.17 12.29
N LYS A 130 5.99 9.74 11.64
CA LYS A 130 6.51 11.07 12.01
C LYS A 130 5.46 12.17 11.85
N SER A 131 4.60 12.06 10.84
CA SER A 131 3.47 12.98 10.64
C SER A 131 2.42 12.82 11.75
N MET A 132 2.10 11.59 12.14
CA MET A 132 1.21 11.31 13.28
C MET A 132 1.75 11.87 14.59
N GLU A 133 3.04 11.65 14.88
CA GLU A 133 3.72 12.16 16.08
C GLU A 133 3.71 13.68 16.19
N THR A 134 3.98 14.36 15.08
CA THR A 134 4.18 15.81 15.06
C THR A 134 2.93 16.59 14.69
N ASN A 135 1.91 15.91 14.19
CA ASN A 135 0.69 16.49 13.62
C ASN A 135 0.98 17.51 12.50
N ARG A 136 1.99 17.23 11.69
CA ARG A 136 2.47 18.09 10.59
C ARG A 136 2.73 17.32 9.31
N GLU A 137 2.71 18.03 8.19
CA GLU A 137 3.17 17.51 6.90
C GLU A 137 4.68 17.20 6.98
N VAL A 138 5.07 16.01 6.50
CA VAL A 138 6.44 15.53 6.50
C VAL A 138 6.92 15.30 5.06
N PHE A 139 8.07 15.90 4.72
CA PHE A 139 8.68 15.78 3.40
C PHE A 139 9.71 14.66 3.36
N LEU A 140 9.64 13.79 2.33
CA LEU A 140 10.49 12.62 2.18
C LEU A 140 11.92 12.90 1.67
N ASN A 141 12.33 14.15 1.58
CA ASN A 141 13.67 14.56 1.12
C ASN A 141 14.77 14.52 2.20
N LYS A 142 14.40 14.29 3.46
CA LYS A 142 15.32 14.21 4.62
C LYS A 142 15.39 12.78 5.15
N ASN A 143 16.39 12.51 5.98
CA ASN A 143 16.37 11.34 6.83
C ASN A 143 15.29 11.54 7.90
N ILE A 144 14.32 10.62 7.89
CA ILE A 144 13.15 10.68 8.75
C ILE A 144 13.20 9.44 9.63
N ILE A 145 13.17 9.67 10.93
CA ILE A 145 13.09 8.62 11.93
C ILE A 145 11.90 8.94 12.82
N SER A 146 10.95 8.01 12.88
CA SER A 146 9.87 8.03 13.85
C SER A 146 10.42 7.55 15.20
N LYS A 147 9.90 8.11 16.29
CA LYS A 147 10.21 7.64 17.64
C LYS A 147 9.25 6.52 18.07
N ASN A 148 8.07 6.44 17.47
CA ASN A 148 7.01 5.50 17.86
C ASN A 148 6.96 4.25 16.97
N LEU A 149 7.66 4.25 15.84
CA LEU A 149 7.70 3.07 14.96
C LEU A 149 8.65 2.04 15.56
N GLY A 150 8.09 0.91 15.98
CA GLY A 150 8.83 -0.21 16.57
C GLY A 150 9.07 -0.12 18.08
N ASN A 151 8.37 0.78 18.75
CA ASN A 151 8.38 0.89 20.22
C ASN A 151 7.06 0.35 20.78
#